data_cc353f2acf2165c53524825e259f80b2
#
_entry.id   cc353f2acf2165c53524825e259f80b2
#
_cell.length_a   1.000
_cell.length_b   1.000
_cell.length_c   1.000
_cell.angle_alpha   90.00
_cell.angle_beta   90.00
_cell.angle_gamma   90.00
#
_symmetry.space_group_name_H-M   'P 1'
#
loop_
_entity.id
_entity.type
_entity.pdbx_description
1 polymer ?
#
loop_
_entity_poly.entity_id
_entity_poly.type
_entity_poly.pdbx_seq_one_letter_code
_entity_poly.pdbx_strand_id
1 'polypeptide(L)'
;MAAATGTNIYAADNGTVIYSAYNDGGYGNLIQIDHGNGLVTYYGHCSELLVPVGTVVAKGDLIAKVGNTGRSYGSHLHFEVRSGGTPQDPMAYLNGLQ
;
A
#
# COMPACT_ATOMS: atom_id res chain seq x y z
N MET A 1 -1.56 -8.75 -5.47
CA MET A 1 -0.33 -9.50 -5.76
C MET A 1 -0.18 -10.60 -4.72
N ALA A 2 -0.09 -11.83 -5.16
CA ALA A 2 0.01 -12.99 -4.26
C ALA A 2 1.42 -13.04 -3.64
N ALA A 3 1.49 -13.20 -2.33
CA ALA A 3 2.74 -13.32 -1.59
C ALA A 3 2.48 -14.00 -0.25
N ALA A 4 3.51 -14.60 0.32
CA ALA A 4 3.39 -15.24 1.63
C ALA A 4 3.18 -14.20 2.73
N THR A 5 2.39 -14.56 3.75
CA THR A 5 2.20 -13.73 4.93
C THR A 5 3.55 -13.40 5.56
N GLY A 6 3.76 -12.12 5.87
CA GLY A 6 5.01 -11.63 6.44
C GLY A 6 6.01 -11.13 5.42
N THR A 7 5.75 -11.30 4.11
CA THR A 7 6.61 -10.72 3.07
C THR A 7 6.64 -9.21 3.20
N ASN A 8 7.82 -8.62 3.06
CA ASN A 8 7.99 -7.17 3.19
C ASN A 8 7.30 -6.43 2.06
N ILE A 9 6.67 -5.30 2.40
CA ILE A 9 6.06 -4.36 1.46
C ILE A 9 6.85 -3.06 1.51
N TYR A 10 7.25 -2.57 0.35
CA TYR A 10 8.07 -1.37 0.21
C TYR A 10 7.28 -0.26 -0.45
N ALA A 11 7.57 0.99 -0.08
CA ALA A 11 6.94 2.15 -0.70
C ALA A 11 7.25 2.18 -2.21
N ALA A 12 6.21 2.37 -3.02
CA ALA A 12 6.34 2.38 -4.48
C ALA A 12 7.13 3.60 -4.98
N ASP A 13 7.10 4.70 -4.22
CA ASP A 13 7.82 5.92 -4.54
C ASP A 13 7.90 6.80 -3.29
N ASN A 14 8.61 7.92 -3.40
CA ASN A 14 8.68 8.92 -2.34
C ASN A 14 7.29 9.47 -2.03
N GLY A 15 7.01 9.77 -0.78
CA GLY A 15 5.73 10.37 -0.39
C GLY A 15 5.56 10.49 1.10
N THR A 16 4.33 10.78 1.50
CA THR A 16 3.93 10.90 2.91
C THR A 16 2.78 9.95 3.21
N VAL A 17 2.88 9.23 4.32
CA VAL A 17 1.82 8.33 4.76
C VAL A 17 0.62 9.16 5.24
N ILE A 18 -0.53 8.99 4.58
CA ILE A 18 -1.76 9.73 4.92
C ILE A 18 -2.81 8.83 5.58
N TYR A 19 -2.62 7.52 5.58
CA TYR A 19 -3.49 6.56 6.26
C TYR A 19 -2.66 5.35 6.68
N SER A 20 -2.84 4.89 7.92
CA SER A 20 -2.15 3.72 8.45
C SER A 20 -2.98 3.14 9.59
N ALA A 21 -3.97 2.29 9.27
CA ALA A 21 -4.88 1.71 10.25
C ALA A 21 -5.71 0.59 9.62
N TYR A 22 -6.51 -0.11 10.44
CA TYR A 22 -7.48 -1.07 9.95
C TYR A 22 -8.64 -0.34 9.28
N ASN A 23 -9.00 -0.78 8.07
CA ASN A 23 -10.08 -0.20 7.27
C ASN A 23 -11.21 -1.21 7.10
N ASP A 24 -12.42 -0.86 7.53
CA ASP A 24 -13.60 -1.75 7.49
C ASP A 24 -14.21 -1.88 6.09
N GLY A 25 -13.74 -1.12 5.11
CA GLY A 25 -14.25 -1.14 3.74
C GLY A 25 -13.78 -2.32 2.90
N GLY A 26 -13.10 -3.29 3.50
CA GLY A 26 -12.62 -4.49 2.83
C GLY A 26 -11.11 -4.58 2.69
N TYR A 27 -10.38 -3.50 2.95
CA TYR A 27 -8.92 -3.47 2.83
C TYR A 27 -8.19 -4.16 3.99
N GLY A 28 -8.82 -4.28 5.16
CA GLY A 28 -8.12 -4.72 6.36
C GLY A 28 -7.10 -3.68 6.81
N ASN A 29 -5.92 -4.13 7.23
CA ASN A 29 -4.83 -3.19 7.55
C ASN A 29 -4.36 -2.52 6.26
N LEU A 30 -4.46 -1.20 6.20
CA LEU A 30 -4.25 -0.40 5.00
C LEU A 30 -3.25 0.72 5.26
N ILE A 31 -2.31 0.91 4.32
CA ILE A 31 -1.50 2.12 4.23
C ILE A 31 -1.85 2.84 2.94
N GLN A 32 -1.95 4.17 3.01
CA GLN A 32 -2.05 5.04 1.85
C GLN A 32 -0.89 6.02 1.88
N ILE A 33 -0.21 6.16 0.74
CA ILE A 33 0.91 7.10 0.58
C ILE A 33 0.55 8.12 -0.50
N ASP A 34 0.61 9.40 -0.14
CA ASP A 34 0.43 10.51 -1.06
C ASP A 34 1.80 10.88 -1.65
N HIS A 35 1.95 10.70 -2.95
CA HIS A 35 3.20 10.97 -3.68
C HIS A 35 3.26 12.38 -4.28
N GLY A 36 2.24 13.18 -4.06
CA GLY A 36 2.11 14.49 -4.68
C GLY A 36 1.41 14.40 -6.04
N ASN A 37 1.06 15.55 -6.61
CA ASN A 37 0.39 15.67 -7.91
C ASN A 37 -0.92 14.86 -7.99
N GLY A 38 -1.59 14.64 -6.85
CA GLY A 38 -2.83 13.86 -6.79
C GLY A 38 -2.64 12.35 -6.87
N LEU A 39 -1.41 11.85 -6.83
CA LEU A 39 -1.12 10.43 -6.93
C LEU A 39 -1.02 9.80 -5.54
N VAL A 40 -1.85 8.80 -5.27
CA VAL A 40 -1.88 8.08 -3.99
C VAL A 40 -1.80 6.58 -4.26
N THR A 41 -0.94 5.86 -3.51
CA THR A 41 -0.87 4.40 -3.56
C THR A 41 -1.48 3.79 -2.30
N TYR A 42 -2.17 2.66 -2.47
CA TYR A 42 -2.87 1.93 -1.43
C TYR A 42 -2.26 0.55 -1.28
N TYR A 43 -2.02 0.12 -0.04
CA TYR A 43 -1.42 -1.18 0.29
C TYR A 43 -2.33 -1.85 1.32
N GLY A 44 -3.18 -2.76 0.86
CA GLY A 44 -4.21 -3.40 1.68
C GLY A 44 -3.91 -4.85 2.06
N HIS A 45 -4.71 -5.39 2.96
CA HIS A 45 -4.64 -6.74 3.52
C HIS A 45 -3.32 -7.04 4.21
N CYS A 46 -2.67 -6.03 4.77
CA CYS A 46 -1.38 -6.19 5.47
C CYS A 46 -1.57 -6.95 6.77
N SER A 47 -0.57 -7.73 7.17
CA SER A 47 -0.53 -8.35 8.50
C SER A 47 -0.03 -7.37 9.55
N GLU A 48 0.86 -6.47 9.16
CA GLU A 48 1.48 -5.51 10.07
C GLU A 48 1.76 -4.19 9.35
N LEU A 49 1.46 -3.08 10.00
CA LEU A 49 1.74 -1.73 9.52
C LEU A 49 2.92 -1.18 10.31
N LEU A 50 3.99 -0.80 9.62
CA LEU A 50 5.27 -0.44 10.24
C LEU A 50 5.51 1.06 10.34
N VAL A 51 4.70 1.87 9.66
CA VAL A 51 4.84 3.34 9.65
C VAL A 51 3.51 4.01 9.98
N PRO A 52 3.50 5.02 10.85
CA PRO A 52 2.28 5.77 11.17
C PRO A 52 1.99 6.86 10.15
N VAL A 53 0.78 7.42 10.24
CA VAL A 53 0.40 8.62 9.48
C VAL A 53 1.38 9.76 9.78
N GLY A 54 1.76 10.49 8.74
CA GLY A 54 2.71 11.60 8.82
C GLY A 54 4.15 11.22 8.54
N THR A 55 4.45 9.90 8.42
CA THR A 55 5.80 9.45 8.08
C THR A 55 6.12 9.84 6.64
N VAL A 56 7.26 10.49 6.44
CA VAL A 56 7.81 10.73 5.11
C VAL A 56 8.63 9.51 4.72
N VAL A 57 8.33 8.92 3.56
CA VAL A 57 9.00 7.72 3.08
C VAL A 57 9.68 7.98 1.74
N ALA A 58 10.74 7.23 1.47
CA ALA A 58 11.40 7.20 0.17
C ALA A 58 11.03 5.92 -0.56
N LYS A 59 11.11 5.94 -1.88
CA LYS A 59 10.94 4.73 -2.71
C LYS A 59 11.82 3.61 -2.17
N GLY A 60 11.20 2.45 -1.93
CA GLY A 60 11.90 1.28 -1.41
C GLY A 60 11.96 1.18 0.12
N ASP A 61 11.42 2.17 0.86
CA ASP A 61 11.36 2.06 2.33
C ASP A 61 10.36 0.97 2.73
N LEU A 62 10.72 0.19 3.76
CA LEU A 62 9.85 -0.85 4.31
C LEU A 62 8.69 -0.20 5.06
N ILE A 63 7.45 -0.49 4.67
CA ILE A 63 6.27 0.16 5.23
C ILE A 63 5.30 -0.79 5.91
N ALA A 64 5.25 -2.06 5.49
CA ALA A 64 4.28 -3.02 5.99
C ALA A 64 4.71 -4.45 5.65
N LYS A 65 3.89 -5.41 6.06
CA LYS A 65 4.08 -6.83 5.71
C LYS A 65 2.79 -7.41 5.15
N VAL A 66 2.93 -8.29 4.16
CA VAL A 66 1.80 -8.96 3.51
C VAL A 66 1.05 -9.80 4.52
N GLY A 67 -0.29 -9.79 4.43
CA GLY A 67 -1.14 -10.56 5.30
C GLY A 67 -2.38 -11.05 4.61
N ASN A 68 -3.40 -11.35 5.44
CA ASN A 68 -4.68 -11.86 5.01
C ASN A 68 -5.80 -11.18 5.81
N THR A 69 -5.61 -9.90 6.13
CA THR A 69 -6.59 -9.11 6.87
C THR A 69 -7.64 -8.50 5.92
N GLY A 70 -8.80 -8.17 6.45
CA GLY A 70 -9.90 -7.66 5.65
C GLY A 70 -10.58 -8.75 4.82
N ARG A 71 -11.12 -8.38 3.66
CA ARG A 71 -11.82 -9.31 2.75
C ARG A 71 -10.82 -9.97 1.82
N SER A 72 -10.11 -10.96 2.33
CA SER A 72 -9.06 -11.64 1.58
C SER A 72 -9.30 -13.14 1.60
N TYR A 73 -9.00 -13.81 0.49
CA TYR A 73 -9.11 -15.26 0.35
C TYR A 73 -7.75 -15.95 0.33
N GLY A 74 -6.76 -15.32 0.94
CA GLY A 74 -5.41 -15.84 1.02
C GLY A 74 -4.43 -14.71 1.20
N SER A 75 -3.20 -15.04 1.56
CA SER A 75 -2.17 -14.02 1.77
C SER A 75 -1.83 -13.35 0.44
N HIS A 76 -2.10 -12.06 0.35
CA HIS A 76 -1.74 -11.27 -0.82
C HIS A 76 -1.72 -9.78 -0.47
N LEU A 77 -1.02 -9.01 -1.29
CA LEU A 77 -1.05 -7.56 -1.23
C LEU A 77 -2.11 -7.03 -2.20
N HIS A 78 -3.02 -6.22 -1.69
CA HIS A 78 -3.92 -5.44 -2.53
C HIS A 78 -3.28 -4.08 -2.79
N PHE A 79 -2.80 -3.87 -4.01
CA PHE A 79 -2.12 -2.64 -4.39
C PHE A 79 -2.98 -1.85 -5.35
N GLU A 80 -3.24 -0.58 -5.02
CA GLU A 80 -3.96 0.35 -5.90
C GLU A 80 -3.14 1.61 -6.12
N VAL A 81 -3.29 2.20 -7.30
CA VAL A 81 -2.78 3.53 -7.60
C VAL A 81 -3.97 4.40 -7.97
N ARG A 82 -4.10 5.56 -7.33
CA ARG A 82 -5.18 6.51 -7.61
C ARG A 82 -4.60 7.87 -7.97
N SER A 83 -5.06 8.41 -9.10
CA SER A 83 -4.67 9.75 -9.56
C SER A 83 -5.91 10.64 -9.51
N GLY A 84 -5.88 11.67 -8.67
CA GLY A 84 -7.05 12.53 -8.46
C GLY A 84 -8.26 11.78 -7.91
N GLY A 85 -8.03 10.69 -7.13
CA GLY A 85 -9.10 9.84 -6.60
C GLY A 85 -9.57 8.76 -7.58
N THR A 86 -9.11 8.73 -8.82
CA THR A 86 -9.49 7.74 -9.83
C THR A 86 -8.49 6.59 -9.82
N PRO A 87 -8.95 5.32 -9.67
CA PRO A 87 -8.05 4.17 -9.73
C PRO A 87 -7.35 4.07 -11.09
N GLN A 88 -6.06 3.72 -11.05
CA GLN A 88 -5.23 3.53 -12.21
C GLN A 88 -4.76 2.08 -12.30
N ASP A 89 -4.22 1.68 -13.44
CA ASP A 89 -3.62 0.35 -13.60
C ASP A 89 -2.31 0.29 -12.79
N PRO A 90 -2.25 -0.53 -11.71
CA PRO A 90 -1.04 -0.60 -10.90
C PRO A 90 0.18 -1.10 -11.67
N MET A 91 -0.01 -1.96 -12.66
CA MET A 91 1.11 -2.54 -13.41
C MET A 91 1.85 -1.50 -14.23
N ALA A 92 1.15 -0.48 -14.73
CA ALA A 92 1.79 0.61 -15.47
C ALA A 92 2.79 1.38 -14.61
N TYR A 93 2.50 1.51 -13.30
CA TYR A 93 3.36 2.20 -12.35
C TYR A 93 4.44 1.28 -11.80
N LEU A 94 4.12 0.03 -11.47
CA LEU A 94 5.08 -0.92 -10.91
C LEU A 94 6.23 -1.19 -11.88
N ASN A 95 5.94 -1.31 -13.17
CA ASN A 95 6.98 -1.54 -14.18
C ASN A 95 7.95 -0.36 -14.29
N GLY A 96 7.47 0.85 -14.06
CA GLY A 96 8.32 2.04 -14.06
C GLY A 96 9.08 2.26 -12.75
N LEU A 97 8.70 1.55 -11.68
CA LEU A 97 9.26 1.75 -10.34
C LEU A 97 10.27 0.69 -9.93
N GLN A 98 10.48 -0.30 -10.76
CA GLN A 98 11.43 -1.39 -10.49
C GLN A 98 12.85 -1.05 -10.89
#